data_a50ec2e6f0a5f267c0d4d51c56cf6e68
#
_entry.id   a50ec2e6f0a5f267c0d4d51c56cf6e68
#
_cell.length_a   1.000
_cell.length_b   1.000
_cell.length_c   1.000
_cell.angle_alpha   90.00
_cell.angle_beta   90.00
_cell.angle_gamma   90.00
#
_symmetry.space_group_name_H-M   'P 1'
#
loop_
_entity.id
_entity.type
_entity.pdbx_description
1 polymer ?
#
loop_
_entity_poly.entity_id
_entity_poly.type
_entity_poly.pdbx_seq_one_letter_code
_entity_poly.pdbx_strand_id
1 'polypeptide(L)'
;MFDAAVADAAHAAAPDSVPPPVPPAVTVRAAEPAKDDGKKEVVLVDTSLANYKSLEAGIRDGVGIVEFDGSRDGLAQIAKWAATQSGLDAIHILSHGSEGTINLGSNALTEASLASATTQAELAELGRALTTDGDLLLYGCDIAAGNATALLAGLAQAT
;
A
#
# COMPACT_ATOMS: atom_id res chain seq x y z
N MET A 1 -48.02 -12.91 -20.94
CA MET A 1 -47.36 -13.29 -21.21
C MET A 1 -46.26 -12.55 -21.07
N PHE A 2 -45.43 -12.52 -21.16
CA PHE A 2 -44.65 -11.69 -21.30
C PHE A 2 -43.96 -11.22 -20.20
N ASP A 3 -44.09 -11.55 -19.25
CA ASP A 3 -43.54 -11.14 -18.21
C ASP A 3 -42.25 -11.64 -17.87
N ALA A 4 -41.79 -12.67 -18.31
CA ALA A 4 -40.50 -13.25 -18.12
C ALA A 4 -39.40 -12.29 -18.51
N ALA A 5 -39.68 -11.47 -19.44
CA ALA A 5 -38.70 -10.50 -19.86
C ALA A 5 -38.43 -9.46 -18.79
N VAL A 6 -39.38 -9.24 -17.99
CA VAL A 6 -39.21 -8.26 -16.95
C VAL A 6 -38.26 -8.77 -15.86
N ALA A 7 -38.34 -10.04 -15.61
CA ALA A 7 -37.46 -10.65 -14.65
C ALA A 7 -36.00 -10.55 -15.08
N ASP A 8 -35.77 -10.66 -16.39
CA ASP A 8 -34.42 -10.55 -16.88
C ASP A 8 -33.89 -9.16 -16.74
N ALA A 9 -34.71 -8.18 -16.88
CA ALA A 9 -34.29 -6.81 -16.70
C ALA A 9 -33.85 -6.56 -15.26
N ALA A 10 -34.52 -7.15 -14.31
CA ALA A 10 -34.11 -7.03 -12.94
C ALA A 10 -32.78 -7.74 -12.69
N HIS A 11 -32.56 -8.83 -13.39
CA HIS A 11 -31.30 -9.53 -13.27
C HIS A 11 -30.17 -8.73 -13.86
N ALA A 12 -30.39 -7.96 -14.84
CA ALA A 12 -29.37 -7.13 -15.45
C ALA A 12 -28.79 -6.09 -14.48
N ALA A 13 -29.43 -5.84 -13.38
CA ALA A 13 -28.86 -4.97 -12.37
C ALA A 13 -27.77 -5.64 -11.54
N ALA A 14 -27.62 -6.94 -11.64
CA ALA A 14 -26.59 -7.65 -10.90
C ALA A 14 -25.16 -7.16 -11.22
N PRO A 15 -24.83 -6.76 -12.43
CA PRO A 15 -23.52 -6.19 -12.71
C PRO A 15 -23.20 -4.94 -11.93
N ASP A 16 -24.18 -4.32 -11.35
CA ASP A 16 -23.94 -3.12 -10.59
C ASP A 16 -23.37 -3.42 -9.23
N SER A 17 -23.11 -4.65 -8.89
CA SER A 17 -22.41 -5.00 -7.68
C SER A 17 -20.94 -4.62 -7.82
N VAL A 18 -20.65 -3.34 -7.85
CA VAL A 18 -19.31 -2.81 -7.72
C VAL A 18 -18.85 -3.12 -6.30
N PRO A 19 -17.67 -3.75 -6.12
CA PRO A 19 -17.17 -3.99 -4.78
C PRO A 19 -17.05 -2.66 -4.02
N PRO A 20 -17.33 -2.66 -2.72
CA PRO A 20 -17.23 -1.43 -1.94
C PRO A 20 -15.82 -0.86 -2.07
N PRO A 21 -15.67 0.47 -2.10
CA PRO A 21 -14.38 1.09 -2.21
C PRO A 21 -13.49 0.69 -1.03
N VAL A 22 -12.22 0.42 -1.32
CA VAL A 22 -11.24 0.12 -0.28
C VAL A 22 -11.02 1.39 0.53
N PRO A 23 -11.09 1.33 1.87
CA PRO A 23 -10.82 2.50 2.71
C PRO A 23 -9.34 2.86 2.67
N PRO A 24 -8.95 4.10 3.01
CA PRO A 24 -7.55 4.44 3.14
C PRO A 24 -6.91 3.71 4.34
N ALA A 25 -5.60 3.54 4.31
CA ALA A 25 -4.83 3.10 5.46
C ALA A 25 -5.01 4.09 6.63
N VAL A 26 -4.87 3.59 7.86
CA VAL A 26 -5.24 4.33 9.07
C VAL A 26 -3.99 4.76 9.83
N THR A 27 -3.86 6.04 10.12
CA THR A 27 -2.79 6.55 10.97
C THR A 27 -3.09 6.21 12.43
N VAL A 28 -2.24 5.39 13.03
CA VAL A 28 -2.31 4.98 14.43
C VAL A 28 -1.47 5.91 15.30
N ARG A 29 -0.33 6.35 14.78
CA ARG A 29 0.55 7.32 15.42
C ARG A 29 1.04 8.30 14.37
N ALA A 30 0.84 9.59 14.59
CA ALA A 30 1.33 10.62 13.68
C ALA A 30 2.86 10.74 13.76
N ALA A 31 3.51 11.09 12.66
CA ALA A 31 4.92 11.44 12.67
C ALA A 31 5.16 12.70 13.48
N GLU A 32 6.19 12.71 14.29
CA GLU A 32 6.61 13.88 15.10
C GLU A 32 8.07 14.21 14.78
N PRO A 33 8.32 15.03 13.76
CA PRO A 33 9.69 15.34 13.32
C PRO A 33 10.59 15.86 14.44
N ALA A 34 10.02 16.58 15.40
CA ALA A 34 10.78 17.09 16.55
C ALA A 34 11.40 15.98 17.39
N LYS A 35 10.89 14.76 17.33
CA LYS A 35 11.41 13.58 18.02
C LYS A 35 12.23 12.68 17.10
N ASP A 36 12.39 13.04 15.84
CA ASP A 36 13.04 12.27 14.83
C ASP A 36 14.08 13.10 14.06
N ASP A 37 14.85 13.88 14.76
CA ASP A 37 15.92 14.72 14.20
C ASP A 37 15.47 15.62 13.04
N GLY A 38 14.22 16.05 13.08
CA GLY A 38 13.61 16.90 12.07
C GLY A 38 13.07 16.14 10.85
N LYS A 39 13.19 14.82 10.82
CA LYS A 39 12.70 13.99 9.73
C LYS A 39 11.25 13.61 9.90
N LYS A 40 10.51 13.61 8.81
CA LYS A 40 9.13 13.16 8.78
C LYS A 40 9.08 11.77 8.16
N GLU A 41 9.12 10.74 8.99
CA GLU A 41 9.12 9.35 8.56
C GLU A 41 7.86 8.62 9.02
N VAL A 42 7.40 7.65 8.23
CA VAL A 42 6.25 6.80 8.57
C VAL A 42 6.55 5.35 8.24
N VAL A 43 5.97 4.45 9.03
CA VAL A 43 5.99 3.01 8.77
C VAL A 43 4.57 2.57 8.45
N LEU A 44 4.39 1.96 7.29
CA LEU A 44 3.15 1.33 6.87
C LEU A 44 3.21 -0.14 7.27
N VAL A 45 2.25 -0.60 8.05
CA VAL A 45 2.25 -1.94 8.65
C VAL A 45 1.08 -2.75 8.13
N ASP A 46 1.38 -3.92 7.56
CA ASP A 46 0.38 -4.90 7.15
C ASP A 46 -0.16 -5.62 8.39
N THR A 47 -1.46 -5.48 8.65
CA THR A 47 -2.09 -6.11 9.82
C THR A 47 -2.20 -7.63 9.73
N SER A 48 -1.88 -8.22 8.58
CA SER A 48 -1.79 -9.67 8.43
C SER A 48 -0.47 -10.27 8.93
N LEU A 49 0.53 -9.42 9.24
CA LEU A 49 1.79 -9.88 9.81
C LEU A 49 1.56 -10.45 11.21
N ALA A 50 2.16 -11.61 11.49
CA ALA A 50 2.13 -12.16 12.84
C ALA A 50 2.80 -11.17 13.79
N ASN A 51 2.14 -10.90 14.90
CA ASN A 51 2.66 -10.00 15.94
C ASN A 51 2.94 -8.57 15.46
N TYR A 52 2.20 -8.07 14.49
CA TYR A 52 2.41 -6.70 13.97
C TYR A 52 2.38 -5.64 15.08
N LYS A 53 1.57 -5.82 16.11
CA LYS A 53 1.57 -4.90 17.27
C LYS A 53 2.89 -4.88 18.04
N SER A 54 3.60 -6.00 18.07
CA SER A 54 4.95 -6.05 18.67
C SER A 54 5.97 -5.34 17.78
N LEU A 55 5.80 -5.43 16.47
CA LEU A 55 6.65 -4.69 15.53
C LEU A 55 6.43 -3.19 15.70
N GLU A 56 5.19 -2.75 15.81
CA GLU A 56 4.86 -1.34 16.04
C GLU A 56 5.46 -0.82 17.36
N ALA A 57 5.42 -1.63 18.40
CA ALA A 57 5.98 -1.26 19.70
C ALA A 57 7.50 -1.04 19.64
N GLY A 58 8.18 -1.66 18.68
CA GLY A 58 9.62 -1.49 18.47
C GLY A 58 9.99 -0.28 17.60
N ILE A 59 9.01 0.40 17.01
CA ILE A 59 9.28 1.56 16.16
C ILE A 59 9.62 2.76 17.05
N ARG A 60 10.77 3.38 16.77
CA ARG A 60 11.28 4.50 17.56
C ARG A 60 10.29 5.67 17.62
N ASP A 61 10.41 6.45 18.68
CA ASP A 61 9.59 7.64 18.85
C ASP A 61 9.83 8.64 17.72
N GLY A 62 8.78 9.36 17.36
CA GLY A 62 8.85 10.34 16.29
C GLY A 62 8.45 9.80 14.93
N VAL A 63 8.67 8.53 14.65
CA VAL A 63 8.24 7.89 13.40
C VAL A 63 6.74 7.60 13.46
N GLY A 64 6.00 7.98 12.44
CA GLY A 64 4.58 7.72 12.33
C GLY A 64 4.29 6.24 12.07
N ILE A 65 3.12 5.76 12.51
CA ILE A 65 2.65 4.39 12.28
C ILE A 65 1.31 4.46 11.56
N VAL A 66 1.21 3.74 10.45
CA VAL A 66 0.00 3.67 9.63
C VAL A 66 -0.29 2.19 9.36
N GLU A 67 -1.48 1.74 9.68
CA GLU A 67 -1.89 0.36 9.45
C GLU A 67 -2.71 0.25 8.16
N PHE A 68 -2.48 -0.79 7.38
CA PHE A 68 -3.38 -1.17 6.30
C PHE A 68 -3.90 -2.59 6.50
N ASP A 69 -5.16 -2.81 6.12
CA ASP A 69 -5.84 -4.08 6.31
C ASP A 69 -5.27 -5.14 5.39
N GLY A 70 -4.60 -6.12 5.97
CA GLY A 70 -3.96 -7.20 5.23
C GLY A 70 -4.92 -8.15 4.51
N SER A 71 -6.22 -8.05 4.76
CA SER A 71 -7.23 -8.86 4.06
C SER A 71 -7.77 -8.20 2.78
N ARG A 72 -7.36 -6.96 2.50
CA ARG A 72 -7.81 -6.16 1.37
C ARG A 72 -6.64 -5.70 0.51
N ASP A 73 -6.93 -5.05 -0.59
CA ASP A 73 -5.89 -4.46 -1.45
C ASP A 73 -5.11 -3.38 -0.68
N GLY A 74 -3.91 -3.76 -0.25
CA GLY A 74 -3.06 -2.89 0.56
C GLY A 74 -2.50 -1.71 -0.23
N LEU A 75 -2.15 -1.89 -1.50
CA LEU A 75 -1.61 -0.80 -2.31
C LEU A 75 -2.65 0.30 -2.51
N ALA A 76 -3.91 -0.08 -2.78
CA ALA A 76 -5.00 0.88 -2.89
C ALA A 76 -5.24 1.66 -1.58
N GLN A 77 -5.16 0.98 -0.43
CA GLN A 77 -5.28 1.63 0.87
C GLN A 77 -4.15 2.62 1.12
N ILE A 78 -2.93 2.20 0.83
CA ILE A 78 -1.72 3.01 0.99
C ILE A 78 -1.77 4.24 0.07
N ALA A 79 -2.16 4.05 -1.18
CA ALA A 79 -2.24 5.16 -2.15
C ALA A 79 -3.27 6.21 -1.71
N LYS A 80 -4.42 5.78 -1.23
CA LYS A 80 -5.44 6.70 -0.71
C LYS A 80 -4.96 7.51 0.49
N TRP A 81 -4.23 6.85 1.39
CA TRP A 81 -3.62 7.54 2.52
C TRP A 81 -2.52 8.50 2.02
N ALA A 82 -1.64 8.05 1.14
CA ALA A 82 -0.53 8.85 0.61
C ALA A 82 -1.01 10.12 -0.12
N ALA A 83 -2.16 10.04 -0.79
CA ALA A 83 -2.76 11.20 -1.46
C ALA A 83 -3.07 12.36 -0.52
N THR A 84 -3.16 12.09 0.79
CA THR A 84 -3.37 13.12 1.82
C THR A 84 -2.07 13.57 2.48
N GLN A 85 -0.94 13.01 2.10
CA GLN A 85 0.36 13.28 2.71
C GLN A 85 1.26 14.10 1.79
N SER A 86 2.26 14.72 2.40
CA SER A 86 3.32 15.42 1.67
C SER A 86 4.55 15.60 2.57
N GLY A 87 5.69 15.81 1.95
CA GLY A 87 6.92 16.15 2.66
C GLY A 87 7.45 15.02 3.55
N LEU A 88 7.19 13.76 3.19
CA LEU A 88 7.74 12.62 3.90
C LEU A 88 9.19 12.39 3.46
N ASP A 89 10.08 12.27 4.43
CA ASP A 89 11.49 11.98 4.19
C ASP A 89 11.72 10.48 3.97
N ALA A 90 10.86 9.64 4.55
CA ALA A 90 10.89 8.21 4.28
C ALA A 90 9.52 7.56 4.51
N ILE A 91 9.23 6.57 3.68
CA ILE A 91 8.11 5.65 3.85
C ILE A 91 8.70 4.25 3.99
N HIS A 92 8.47 3.62 5.13
CA HIS A 92 8.87 2.25 5.39
C HIS A 92 7.64 1.36 5.25
N ILE A 93 7.75 0.25 4.52
CA ILE A 93 6.65 -0.71 4.38
C ILE A 93 7.05 -2.04 5.02
N LEU A 94 6.30 -2.43 6.04
CA LEU A 94 6.41 -3.75 6.68
C LEU A 94 5.30 -4.63 6.14
N SER A 95 5.66 -5.63 5.35
CA SER A 95 4.69 -6.52 4.71
C SER A 95 5.27 -7.91 4.51
N HIS A 96 4.45 -8.83 4.02
CA HIS A 96 4.94 -10.11 3.54
C HIS A 96 5.67 -9.95 2.21
N GLY A 97 6.65 -10.79 1.97
CA GLY A 97 7.37 -10.81 0.71
C GLY A 97 7.88 -12.19 0.37
N SER A 98 8.21 -12.37 -0.89
CA SER A 98 8.89 -13.55 -1.41
C SER A 98 9.71 -13.10 -2.62
N GLU A 99 10.47 -14.01 -3.21
CA GLU A 99 11.33 -13.69 -4.34
C GLU A 99 10.56 -12.93 -5.44
N GLY A 100 10.96 -11.70 -5.72
CA GLY A 100 10.37 -10.88 -6.76
C GLY A 100 8.92 -10.44 -6.50
N THR A 101 8.44 -10.56 -5.27
CA THR A 101 7.05 -10.22 -4.92
C THR A 101 6.98 -9.50 -3.58
N ILE A 102 6.21 -8.43 -3.55
CA ILE A 102 5.86 -7.73 -2.31
C ILE A 102 4.35 -7.90 -2.13
N ASN A 103 3.95 -8.54 -1.03
CA ASN A 103 2.54 -8.74 -0.75
C ASN A 103 2.04 -7.59 0.11
N LEU A 104 1.12 -6.81 -0.44
CA LEU A 104 0.47 -5.69 0.24
C LEU A 104 -0.99 -6.06 0.48
N GLY A 105 -1.24 -6.69 1.60
CA GLY A 105 -2.55 -7.27 1.87
C GLY A 105 -2.89 -8.34 0.84
N SER A 106 -4.04 -8.23 0.19
CA SER A 106 -4.47 -9.16 -0.86
C SER A 106 -3.83 -8.90 -2.22
N ASN A 107 -3.07 -7.81 -2.36
CA ASN A 107 -2.42 -7.44 -3.61
C ASN A 107 -0.96 -7.94 -3.61
N ALA A 108 -0.54 -8.56 -4.70
CA ALA A 108 0.84 -8.96 -4.92
C ALA A 108 1.49 -8.03 -5.94
N LEU A 109 2.46 -7.26 -5.48
CA LEU A 109 3.22 -6.36 -6.33
C LEU A 109 4.40 -7.12 -6.93
N THR A 110 4.40 -7.27 -8.24
CA THR A 110 5.40 -7.99 -9.02
C THR A 110 5.84 -7.12 -10.20
N GLU A 111 6.90 -7.53 -10.90
CA GLU A 111 7.32 -6.87 -12.13
C GLU A 111 6.15 -6.78 -13.14
N ALA A 112 5.38 -7.86 -13.27
CA ALA A 112 4.24 -7.88 -14.19
C ALA A 112 3.14 -6.90 -13.78
N SER A 113 2.87 -6.75 -12.48
CA SER A 113 1.84 -5.83 -12.00
C SER A 113 2.22 -4.36 -12.19
N LEU A 114 3.51 -4.05 -12.29
CA LEU A 114 3.99 -2.70 -12.56
C LEU A 114 3.57 -2.19 -13.96
N ALA A 115 3.20 -3.08 -14.86
CA ALA A 115 2.68 -2.68 -16.18
C ALA A 115 1.23 -2.17 -16.11
N SER A 116 0.53 -2.40 -15.01
CA SER A 116 -0.85 -1.93 -14.83
C SER A 116 -0.89 -0.43 -14.60
N ALA A 117 -1.76 0.28 -15.35
CA ALA A 117 -1.96 1.70 -15.17
C ALA A 117 -2.47 2.06 -13.76
N THR A 118 -3.31 1.21 -13.17
CA THR A 118 -3.81 1.39 -11.80
C THR A 118 -2.65 1.31 -10.80
N THR A 119 -1.81 0.29 -10.89
CA THR A 119 -0.64 0.12 -10.02
C THR A 119 0.31 1.31 -10.14
N GLN A 120 0.58 1.78 -11.35
CA GLN A 120 1.44 2.94 -11.56
C GLN A 120 0.86 4.21 -10.95
N ALA A 121 -0.45 4.42 -11.09
CA ALA A 121 -1.11 5.58 -10.48
C ALA A 121 -1.04 5.53 -8.95
N GLU A 122 -1.22 4.37 -8.36
CA GLU A 122 -1.15 4.16 -6.91
C GLU A 122 0.27 4.40 -6.39
N LEU A 123 1.28 3.88 -7.07
CA LEU A 123 2.69 4.11 -6.72
C LEU A 123 3.07 5.59 -6.87
N ALA A 124 2.55 6.26 -7.88
CA ALA A 124 2.79 7.69 -8.07
C ALA A 124 2.25 8.52 -6.89
N GLU A 125 1.19 8.08 -6.21
CA GLU A 125 0.72 8.76 -5.00
C GLU A 125 1.75 8.67 -3.86
N LEU A 126 2.41 7.52 -3.72
CA LEU A 126 3.49 7.38 -2.74
C LEU A 126 4.65 8.33 -3.09
N GLY A 127 5.02 8.40 -4.36
CA GLY A 127 6.08 9.31 -4.81
C GLY A 127 5.74 10.78 -4.53
N ARG A 128 4.50 11.17 -4.74
CA ARG A 128 4.06 12.53 -4.45
C ARG A 128 4.05 12.87 -2.96
N ALA A 129 3.89 11.87 -2.10
CA ALA A 129 3.95 12.06 -0.66
C ALA A 129 5.37 12.25 -0.14
N LEU A 130 6.38 11.74 -0.87
CA LEU A 130 7.78 11.87 -0.52
C LEU A 130 8.34 13.25 -0.90
N THR A 131 9.39 13.67 -0.21
CA THR A 131 10.23 14.77 -0.65
C THR A 131 11.06 14.33 -1.86
N THR A 132 11.73 15.28 -2.54
CA THR A 132 12.58 14.99 -3.70
C THR A 132 13.69 13.97 -3.36
N ASP A 133 14.19 14.00 -2.13
CA ASP A 133 15.23 13.11 -1.66
C ASP A 133 14.67 12.04 -0.71
N GLY A 134 13.36 11.83 -0.72
CA GLY A 134 12.71 10.89 0.16
C GLY A 134 12.89 9.44 -0.28
N ASP A 135 12.93 8.54 0.70
CA ASP A 135 13.18 7.12 0.47
C ASP A 135 11.94 6.27 0.66
N LEU A 136 11.80 5.25 -0.19
CA LEU A 136 10.83 4.16 0.00
C LEU A 136 11.59 2.91 0.39
N LEU A 137 11.37 2.43 1.62
CA LEU A 137 12.07 1.26 2.17
C LEU A 137 11.10 0.10 2.38
N LEU A 138 11.49 -1.07 1.89
CA LEU A 138 10.66 -2.25 1.91
C LEU A 138 11.25 -3.31 2.84
N TYR A 139 10.42 -3.79 3.75
CA TYR A 139 10.80 -4.83 4.71
C TYR A 139 9.85 -6.02 4.55
N GLY A 140 10.35 -7.08 3.97
CA GLY A 140 9.65 -8.35 3.79
C GLY A 140 10.64 -9.48 3.60
N CYS A 141 10.18 -10.71 3.74
CA CYS A 141 11.06 -11.87 3.56
C CYS A 141 11.47 -12.03 2.10
N ASP A 142 12.76 -12.18 1.87
CA ASP A 142 13.33 -12.56 0.57
C ASP A 142 12.89 -11.74 -0.66
N ILE A 143 12.44 -10.50 -0.47
CA ILE A 143 12.01 -9.63 -1.58
C ILE A 143 13.14 -9.46 -2.61
N ALA A 144 14.36 -9.33 -2.14
CA ALA A 144 15.53 -9.06 -2.98
C ALA A 144 16.19 -10.33 -3.51
N ALA A 145 15.67 -11.52 -3.21
CA ALA A 145 16.20 -12.76 -3.73
C ALA A 145 15.86 -12.93 -5.23
N GLY A 146 16.71 -13.60 -5.95
CA GLY A 146 16.48 -13.93 -7.36
C GLY A 146 16.40 -12.69 -8.26
N ASN A 147 15.36 -12.61 -9.07
CA ASN A 147 15.20 -11.58 -10.10
C ASN A 147 14.46 -10.31 -9.61
N ALA A 148 14.59 -9.98 -8.34
CA ALA A 148 13.91 -8.80 -7.79
C ALA A 148 14.42 -7.47 -8.34
N THR A 149 15.55 -7.46 -9.01
CA THR A 149 16.16 -6.23 -9.54
C THR A 149 15.21 -5.44 -10.44
N ALA A 150 14.47 -6.14 -11.31
CA ALA A 150 13.53 -5.48 -12.22
C ALA A 150 12.32 -4.91 -11.45
N LEU A 151 11.84 -5.60 -10.42
CA LEU A 151 10.78 -5.10 -9.56
C LEU A 151 11.23 -3.83 -8.82
N LEU A 152 12.41 -3.86 -8.20
CA LEU A 152 12.93 -2.71 -7.45
C LEU A 152 13.22 -1.52 -8.36
N ALA A 153 13.77 -1.75 -9.55
CA ALA A 153 13.98 -0.69 -10.53
C ALA A 153 12.66 -0.09 -11.02
N GLY A 154 11.66 -0.93 -11.27
CA GLY A 154 10.34 -0.48 -11.68
C GLY A 154 9.63 0.34 -10.60
N LEU A 155 9.78 -0.05 -9.33
CA LEU A 155 9.27 0.73 -8.21
C LEU A 155 9.93 2.10 -8.13
N ALA A 156 11.25 2.15 -8.24
CA ALA A 156 11.99 3.41 -8.21
C ALA A 156 11.61 4.36 -9.34
N GLN A 157 11.15 3.84 -10.48
CA GLN A 157 10.67 4.68 -11.58
C GLN A 157 9.22 5.13 -11.38
N ALA A 158 8.42 4.34 -10.68
CA ALA A 158 7.00 4.61 -10.49
C ALA A 158 6.72 5.55 -9.31
N THR A 159 7.62 5.62 -8.35
CA THR A 159 7.56 6.49 -7.18
C THR A 159 8.52 7.67 -7.33
#